data_6075a555a92de0219c411e3d58ffeda4
#
_entry.id   6075a555a92de0219c411e3d58ffeda4
#
_cell.length_a   1.000
_cell.length_b   1.000
_cell.length_c   1.000
_cell.angle_alpha   90.00
_cell.angle_beta   90.00
_cell.angle_gamma   90.00
#
_symmetry.space_group_name_H-M   'P 1'
#
loop_
_entity.id
_entity.type
_entity.pdbx_description
1 polymer ?
#
loop_
_entity_poly.entity_id
_entity_poly.type
_entity_poly.pdbx_seq_one_letter_code
_entity_poly.pdbx_strand_id
1 'polypeptide(L)'
;MIPYFSRSVPELSIITNAVVDYIYDNHGHRVTEWNDKILTPAAVETYADAIHMKGAALDNCFGFVDGTVSPICRPEQNQRAVYNGHKKVHALKFQSINLLNGLIGSIYGPVGEVNCYRAIKGHQFI
;
A
#
# COMPACT_ATOMS: atom_id res chain seq x y z
N MET A 1 -3.06 5.09 27.72
CA MET A 1 -3.72 6.02 26.75
C MET A 1 -4.93 6.75 27.34
N ILE A 2 -5.77 6.10 28.12
CA ILE A 2 -6.97 6.70 28.75
C ILE A 2 -6.68 8.01 29.51
N PRO A 3 -5.60 8.11 30.32
CA PRO A 3 -5.35 9.34 31.09
C PRO A 3 -5.09 10.57 30.20
N TYR A 4 -4.62 10.41 28.97
CA TYR A 4 -4.29 11.53 28.09
C TYR A 4 -5.51 12.09 27.33
N PHE A 5 -6.54 11.28 27.10
CA PHE A 5 -7.68 11.67 26.29
C PHE A 5 -8.98 11.88 27.09
N SER A 6 -8.97 11.60 28.40
CA SER A 6 -10.15 11.69 29.28
C SER A 6 -11.39 10.99 28.71
N ARG A 7 -11.19 9.88 27.96
CA ARG A 7 -12.24 9.15 27.26
C ARG A 7 -12.15 7.66 27.57
N SER A 8 -13.29 6.98 27.56
CA SER A 8 -13.33 5.53 27.70
C SER A 8 -12.79 4.81 26.46
N VAL A 9 -12.35 3.57 26.61
CA VAL A 9 -11.85 2.75 25.47
C VAL A 9 -12.89 2.60 24.37
N PRO A 10 -14.18 2.31 24.65
CA PRO A 10 -15.21 2.25 23.62
C PRO A 10 -15.39 3.57 22.85
N GLU A 11 -15.39 4.71 23.55
CA GLU A 11 -15.50 6.02 22.88
C GLU A 11 -14.30 6.29 21.96
N LEU A 12 -13.10 5.97 22.39
CA LEU A 12 -11.90 6.11 21.54
C LEU A 12 -11.98 5.22 20.31
N SER A 13 -12.50 3.99 20.45
CA SER A 13 -12.69 3.08 19.31
C SER A 13 -13.70 3.63 18.31
N ILE A 14 -14.83 4.15 18.77
CA ILE A 14 -15.85 4.76 17.92
C ILE A 14 -15.28 5.96 17.16
N ILE A 15 -14.59 6.86 17.86
CA ILE A 15 -13.99 8.05 17.25
C ILE A 15 -12.92 7.63 16.23
N THR A 16 -12.06 6.67 16.56
CA THR A 16 -11.02 6.20 15.65
C THR A 16 -11.61 5.61 14.38
N ASN A 17 -12.64 4.77 14.49
CA ASN A 17 -13.31 4.20 13.32
C ASN A 17 -13.95 5.29 12.46
N ALA A 18 -14.66 6.24 13.07
CA ALA A 18 -15.27 7.34 12.33
C ALA A 18 -14.23 8.20 11.57
N VAL A 19 -13.06 8.43 12.16
CA VAL A 19 -11.96 9.15 11.50
C VAL A 19 -11.38 8.32 10.36
N VAL A 20 -11.19 7.03 10.55
CA VAL A 20 -10.69 6.12 9.50
C VAL A 20 -11.65 6.06 8.34
N ASP A 21 -12.96 5.90 8.59
CA ASP A 21 -13.99 5.88 7.57
C ASP A 21 -14.01 7.21 6.79
N TYR A 22 -13.97 8.34 7.49
CA TYR A 22 -13.89 9.65 6.86
C TYR A 22 -12.66 9.82 5.95
N ILE A 23 -11.49 9.39 6.41
CA ILE A 23 -10.25 9.45 5.62
C ILE A 23 -10.37 8.55 4.39
N TYR A 24 -10.89 7.35 4.56
CA TYR A 24 -11.05 6.39 3.47
C TYR A 24 -12.02 6.90 2.41
N ASP A 25 -13.18 7.39 2.80
CA ASP A 25 -14.21 7.90 1.89
C ASP A 25 -13.74 9.13 1.10
N ASN A 26 -12.98 10.02 1.74
CA ASN A 26 -12.54 11.26 1.09
C ASN A 26 -11.19 11.14 0.37
N HIS A 27 -10.33 10.20 0.75
CA HIS A 27 -8.95 10.14 0.27
C HIS A 27 -8.51 8.75 -0.24
N GLY A 28 -9.33 7.70 -0.06
CA GLY A 28 -8.98 6.34 -0.48
C GLY A 28 -8.63 6.21 -1.96
N HIS A 29 -9.32 6.97 -2.82
CA HIS A 29 -9.03 7.01 -4.27
C HIS A 29 -7.59 7.41 -4.60
N ARG A 30 -6.94 8.21 -3.74
CA ARG A 30 -5.56 8.68 -3.97
C ARG A 30 -4.50 7.58 -3.90
N VAL A 31 -4.81 6.48 -3.26
CA VAL A 31 -3.88 5.33 -3.17
C VAL A 31 -4.24 4.21 -4.13
N THR A 32 -5.49 4.14 -4.59
CA THR A 32 -5.98 3.11 -5.52
C THR A 32 -5.87 3.53 -6.99
N GLU A 33 -5.83 4.83 -7.26
CA GLU A 33 -5.72 5.37 -8.61
C GLU A 33 -4.29 5.79 -8.93
N TRP A 34 -3.94 5.72 -10.22
CA TRP A 34 -2.66 6.24 -10.70
C TRP A 34 -2.60 7.75 -10.52
N ASN A 35 -1.54 8.25 -9.91
CA ASN A 35 -1.42 9.68 -9.63
C ASN A 35 -0.70 10.42 -10.77
N ASP A 36 -1.44 10.83 -11.77
CA ASP A 36 -0.92 11.56 -12.95
C ASP A 36 -0.23 12.89 -12.59
N LYS A 37 -0.48 13.45 -11.41
CA LYS A 37 0.16 14.69 -10.97
C LYS A 37 1.61 14.46 -10.51
N ILE A 38 1.89 13.30 -9.96
CA ILE A 38 3.23 12.92 -9.46
C ILE A 38 3.97 12.07 -10.49
N LEU A 39 3.24 11.21 -11.19
CA LEU A 39 3.78 10.26 -12.16
C LEU A 39 3.47 10.73 -13.60
N THR A 40 3.83 11.98 -13.91
CA THR A 40 3.80 12.46 -15.29
C THR A 40 4.83 11.72 -16.13
N PRO A 41 4.63 11.56 -17.44
CA PRO A 41 5.61 10.90 -18.32
C PRO A 41 7.02 11.48 -18.17
N ALA A 42 7.14 12.80 -18.08
CA ALA A 42 8.43 13.48 -17.89
C ALA A 42 9.09 13.17 -16.53
N ALA A 43 8.28 13.06 -15.46
CA ALA A 43 8.80 12.68 -14.14
C ALA A 43 9.26 11.21 -14.12
N VAL A 44 8.51 10.31 -14.74
CA VAL A 44 8.87 8.89 -14.89
C VAL A 44 10.19 8.73 -15.64
N GLU A 45 10.37 9.45 -16.76
CA GLU A 45 11.62 9.48 -17.53
C GLU A 45 12.78 9.99 -16.68
N THR A 46 12.58 11.10 -15.96
CA THR A 46 13.61 11.65 -15.05
C THR A 46 14.04 10.66 -13.98
N TYR A 47 13.09 9.90 -13.40
CA TYR A 47 13.41 8.87 -12.41
C TYR A 47 14.14 7.69 -13.04
N ALA A 48 13.73 7.26 -14.25
CA ALA A 48 14.39 6.18 -14.97
C ALA A 48 15.85 6.53 -15.30
N ASP A 49 16.10 7.72 -15.83
CA ASP A 49 17.44 8.22 -16.11
C ASP A 49 18.31 8.25 -14.85
N ALA A 50 17.77 8.77 -13.75
CA ALA A 50 18.50 8.85 -12.48
C ALA A 50 18.86 7.48 -11.91
N ILE A 51 17.99 6.49 -12.06
CA ILE A 51 18.26 5.09 -11.65
C ILE A 51 19.30 4.46 -12.59
N HIS A 52 19.16 4.66 -13.89
CA HIS A 52 20.10 4.14 -14.89
C HIS A 52 21.52 4.70 -14.69
N MET A 53 21.64 5.99 -14.43
CA MET A 53 22.93 6.65 -14.13
C MET A 53 23.61 6.11 -12.87
N LYS A 54 22.87 5.49 -11.95
CA LYS A 54 23.40 4.80 -10.75
C LYS A 54 23.82 3.35 -11.03
N GLY A 55 23.78 2.91 -12.29
CA GLY A 55 24.24 1.59 -12.71
C GLY A 55 23.14 0.52 -12.77
N ALA A 56 21.87 0.92 -12.84
CA ALA A 56 20.81 -0.05 -13.09
C ALA A 56 20.93 -0.65 -14.49
N ALA A 57 20.65 -1.94 -14.60
CA ALA A 57 20.73 -2.68 -15.86
C ALA A 57 19.59 -2.33 -16.85
N LEU A 58 18.48 -1.78 -16.33
CA LEU A 58 17.32 -1.38 -17.12
C LEU A 58 17.29 0.14 -17.25
N ASP A 59 17.10 0.62 -18.46
CA ASP A 59 17.02 2.05 -18.80
C ASP A 59 15.66 2.67 -18.49
N ASN A 60 14.61 1.84 -18.36
CA ASN A 60 13.23 2.25 -18.10
C ASN A 60 12.73 1.97 -16.68
N CYS A 61 13.62 1.71 -15.74
CA CYS A 61 13.27 1.47 -14.34
C CYS A 61 13.07 2.80 -13.61
N PHE A 62 11.82 3.19 -13.28
CA PHE A 62 11.49 4.46 -12.63
C PHE A 62 11.20 4.35 -11.13
N GLY A 63 11.14 3.15 -10.58
CA GLY A 63 10.81 2.94 -9.17
C GLY A 63 11.01 1.51 -8.73
N PHE A 64 10.80 1.28 -7.44
CA PHE A 64 11.01 -0.03 -6.82
C PHE A 64 9.70 -0.55 -6.24
N VAL A 65 9.40 -1.82 -6.51
CA VAL A 65 8.24 -2.49 -5.96
C VAL A 65 8.60 -3.12 -4.62
N ASP A 66 7.85 -2.77 -3.58
CA ASP A 66 7.97 -3.37 -2.25
C ASP A 66 6.67 -4.02 -1.81
N GLY A 67 6.79 -5.15 -1.12
CA GLY A 67 5.68 -5.93 -0.61
C GLY A 67 5.63 -5.92 0.92
N THR A 68 4.64 -5.25 1.48
CA THR A 68 4.44 -5.17 2.94
C THR A 68 3.36 -6.15 3.41
N VAL A 69 3.64 -6.85 4.50
CA VAL A 69 2.72 -7.74 5.18
C VAL A 69 2.37 -7.16 6.54
N SER A 70 1.12 -6.70 6.69
CA SER A 70 0.60 -6.13 7.94
C SER A 70 -0.20 -7.18 8.71
N PRO A 71 0.30 -7.67 9.87
CA PRO A 71 -0.44 -8.59 10.70
C PRO A 71 -1.74 -7.95 11.20
N ILE A 72 -2.80 -8.75 11.23
CA ILE A 72 -4.11 -8.35 11.76
C ILE A 72 -4.57 -9.33 12.85
N CYS A 73 -5.51 -8.90 13.66
CA CYS A 73 -6.22 -9.81 14.55
C CYS A 73 -6.91 -10.92 13.75
N ARG A 74 -7.00 -12.11 14.32
CA ARG A 74 -7.71 -13.21 13.68
C ARG A 74 -9.18 -12.82 13.46
N PRO A 75 -9.66 -12.73 12.21
CA PRO A 75 -11.05 -12.39 11.93
C PRO A 75 -11.99 -13.56 12.28
N GLU A 76 -13.23 -13.25 12.57
CA GLU A 76 -14.25 -14.29 12.82
C GLU A 76 -14.61 -15.04 11.53
N GLN A 77 -14.63 -14.34 10.40
CA GLN A 77 -14.99 -14.90 9.10
C GLN A 77 -13.82 -14.81 8.12
N ASN A 78 -13.86 -15.63 7.09
CA ASN A 78 -12.88 -15.63 5.99
C ASN A 78 -11.41 -15.77 6.43
N GLN A 79 -11.16 -16.44 7.53
CA GLN A 79 -9.82 -16.60 8.11
C GLN A 79 -8.80 -17.15 7.09
N ARG A 80 -9.23 -18.09 6.23
CA ARG A 80 -8.35 -18.70 5.21
C ARG A 80 -7.90 -17.69 4.16
N ALA A 81 -8.73 -16.69 3.85
CA ALA A 81 -8.40 -15.69 2.84
C ALA A 81 -7.28 -14.72 3.27
N VAL A 82 -7.11 -14.54 4.60
CA VAL A 82 -6.11 -13.63 5.15
C VAL A 82 -5.01 -14.33 5.95
N TYR A 83 -5.01 -15.67 5.96
CA TYR A 83 -3.97 -16.43 6.65
C TYR A 83 -2.70 -16.51 5.79
N ASN A 84 -1.60 -15.98 6.30
CA ASN A 84 -0.30 -16.08 5.65
C ASN A 84 0.42 -17.34 6.15
N GLY A 85 0.42 -18.38 5.33
CA GLY A 85 1.02 -19.68 5.66
C GLY A 85 2.53 -19.60 5.88
N HIS A 86 3.23 -18.70 5.18
CA HIS A 86 4.68 -18.52 5.34
C HIS A 86 5.03 -17.90 6.70
N LYS A 87 4.33 -16.85 7.10
CA LYS A 87 4.54 -16.17 8.40
C LYS A 87 3.69 -16.76 9.53
N LYS A 88 2.78 -17.69 9.23
CA LYS A 88 1.86 -18.35 10.19
C LYS A 88 1.00 -17.36 10.99
N VAL A 89 0.59 -16.25 10.36
CA VAL A 89 -0.24 -15.19 10.95
C VAL A 89 -1.34 -14.77 9.99
N HIS A 90 -2.44 -14.24 10.54
CA HIS A 90 -3.43 -13.53 9.73
C HIS A 90 -2.86 -12.15 9.38
N ALA A 91 -2.86 -11.82 8.11
CA ALA A 91 -2.24 -10.58 7.63
C ALA A 91 -2.86 -10.11 6.32
N LEU A 92 -2.82 -8.81 6.10
CA LEU A 92 -3.11 -8.17 4.84
C LEU A 92 -1.79 -7.84 4.13
N LYS A 93 -1.76 -8.06 2.83
CA LYS A 93 -0.60 -7.76 1.98
C LYS A 93 -0.89 -6.50 1.17
N PHE A 94 0.09 -5.64 1.12
CA PHE A 94 0.09 -4.45 0.29
C PHE A 94 1.33 -4.48 -0.60
N GLN A 95 1.20 -3.91 -1.77
CA GLN A 95 2.31 -3.70 -2.68
C GLN A 95 2.40 -2.22 -2.99
N SER A 96 3.57 -1.64 -2.83
CA SER A 96 3.82 -0.22 -3.11
C SER A 96 4.87 -0.05 -4.19
N ILE A 97 4.72 1.00 -4.98
CA ILE A 97 5.75 1.49 -5.89
C ILE A 97 6.41 2.69 -5.21
N ASN A 98 7.67 2.52 -4.84
CA ASN A 98 8.46 3.55 -4.18
C ASN A 98 9.29 4.30 -5.22
N LEU A 99 9.18 5.62 -5.23
CA LEU A 99 9.89 6.51 -6.13
C LEU A 99 11.21 6.97 -5.52
N LEU A 100 12.13 7.46 -6.35
CA LEU A 100 13.44 7.96 -5.91
C LEU A 100 13.38 9.13 -4.93
N ASN A 101 12.33 9.92 -4.99
CA ASN A 101 12.11 11.05 -4.09
C ASN A 101 11.57 10.63 -2.71
N GLY A 102 11.44 9.32 -2.44
CA GLY A 102 10.90 8.76 -1.21
C GLY A 102 9.37 8.76 -1.11
N LEU A 103 8.66 9.19 -2.14
CA LEU A 103 7.21 9.13 -2.18
C LEU A 103 6.73 7.76 -2.66
N ILE A 104 5.57 7.37 -2.18
CA ILE A 104 4.84 6.22 -2.69
C ILE A 104 4.03 6.68 -3.91
N GLY A 105 4.37 6.16 -5.08
CA GLY A 105 3.70 6.50 -6.34
C GLY A 105 2.36 5.78 -6.50
N SER A 106 2.25 4.55 -5.99
CA SER A 106 1.02 3.76 -6.04
C SER A 106 1.04 2.71 -4.95
N ILE A 107 -0.16 2.36 -4.44
CA ILE A 107 -0.35 1.24 -3.50
C ILE A 107 -1.43 0.33 -4.08
N TYR A 108 -1.16 -0.96 -4.05
CA TYR A 108 -2.13 -2.00 -4.36
C TYR A 108 -2.41 -2.86 -3.14
N GLY A 109 -3.66 -3.11 -2.83
CA GLY A 109 -4.12 -3.90 -1.69
C GLY A 109 -5.29 -3.23 -0.95
N PRO A 110 -5.75 -3.83 0.14
CA PRO A 110 -5.23 -5.07 0.75
C PRO A 110 -5.60 -6.32 -0.06
N VAL A 111 -4.66 -7.24 -0.18
CA VAL A 111 -4.92 -8.56 -0.74
C VAL A 111 -4.68 -9.64 0.32
N GLY A 112 -5.51 -10.69 0.28
CA GLY A 112 -5.30 -11.89 1.08
C GLY A 112 -4.14 -12.75 0.52
N GLU A 113 -4.08 -14.02 0.89
CA GLU A 113 -2.97 -14.91 0.53
C GLU A 113 -2.80 -15.15 -0.99
N VAL A 114 -3.81 -14.88 -1.80
CA VAL A 114 -3.81 -15.19 -3.23
C VAL A 114 -2.96 -14.18 -4.01
N ASN A 115 -1.69 -14.53 -4.16
CA ASN A 115 -0.78 -14.03 -5.19
C ASN A 115 -0.62 -12.50 -5.37
N CYS A 116 0.31 -11.93 -4.60
CA CYS A 116 0.89 -10.63 -4.88
C CYS A 116 1.40 -10.50 -6.35
N TYR A 117 1.93 -11.59 -6.94
CA TYR A 117 2.37 -11.64 -8.33
C TYR A 117 1.24 -11.56 -9.38
N ARG A 118 0.00 -11.94 -9.02
CA ARG A 118 -1.14 -11.84 -9.95
C ARG A 118 -1.66 -10.40 -10.06
N ALA A 119 -1.44 -9.60 -9.05
CA ALA A 119 -1.81 -8.20 -9.02
C ALA A 119 -1.00 -7.35 -10.01
N ILE A 120 0.29 -7.66 -10.18
CA ILE A 120 1.17 -6.98 -11.14
C ILE A 120 0.71 -7.22 -12.58
N LYS A 121 0.17 -8.40 -12.87
CA LYS A 121 -0.33 -8.73 -14.23
C LYS A 121 -1.67 -8.08 -14.58
N GLY A 122 -2.42 -7.59 -13.60
CA GLY A 122 -3.71 -6.92 -13.83
C GLY A 122 -3.59 -5.43 -14.12
N HIS A 123 -2.52 -4.80 -13.66
CA HIS A 123 -2.16 -3.44 -14.06
C HIS A 123 -1.20 -3.55 -15.26
N GLN A 124 -1.75 -3.39 -16.46
CA GLN A 124 -0.94 -3.12 -17.64
C GLN A 124 -0.25 -1.78 -17.41
N PHE A 125 0.99 -1.84 -16.92
CA PHE A 125 1.91 -0.71 -17.07
C PHE A 125 2.29 -0.70 -18.55
N ILE A 126 1.69 0.22 -19.31
CA ILE A 126 2.04 0.53 -20.69
C ILE A 126 3.39 1.24 -20.67
#